data_fbdf6ee9f5e2da25b1cb87fc001bc795
#
_entry.id   fbdf6ee9f5e2da25b1cb87fc001bc795
#
_cell.length_a   1.000
_cell.length_b   1.000
_cell.length_c   1.000
_cell.angle_alpha   90.00
_cell.angle_beta   90.00
_cell.angle_gamma   90.00
#
_symmetry.space_group_name_H-M   'P 1'
#
loop_
_entity.id
_entity.type
_entity.pdbx_description
1 polymer ?
#
loop_
_entity_poly.entity_id
_entity_poly.type
_entity_poly.pdbx_seq_one_letter_code
_entity_poly.pdbx_strand_id
1 'polypeptide(L)'
;MGLGLGLFLILLAGSFGNALNAWYRPAGHISLGFSTALFGTVGVLSGFMALQGWGSRTQSDTGKLSWRRGILLLAAGTGILAMLGTEGDKTDYAAHLFGLLSGFIVGGAAGWISRRTAPSPVINTLLGLSAAGLVVLCWRLAL
;
A
#
# COMPACT_ATOMS: atom_id res chain seq x y z
N MET A 1 6.44 10.41 -6.50
CA MET A 1 5.85 10.32 -5.14
C MET A 1 6.90 10.73 -4.13
N GLY A 2 6.61 11.67 -3.22
CA GLY A 2 7.56 12.09 -2.19
C GLY A 2 7.62 11.09 -1.03
N LEU A 3 8.70 11.11 -0.25
CA LEU A 3 8.92 10.18 0.87
C LEU A 3 7.78 10.23 1.91
N GLY A 4 7.36 11.43 2.31
CA GLY A 4 6.30 11.58 3.33
C GLY A 4 4.95 11.03 2.88
N LEU A 5 4.54 11.33 1.64
CA LEU A 5 3.34 10.73 1.06
C LEU A 5 3.46 9.22 1.00
N GLY A 6 4.62 8.70 0.58
CA GLY A 6 4.86 7.25 0.51
C GLY A 6 4.69 6.57 1.87
N LEU A 7 5.34 7.08 2.90
CA LEU A 7 5.23 6.55 4.27
C LEU A 7 3.80 6.61 4.80
N PHE A 8 3.10 7.72 4.58
CA PHE A 8 1.71 7.87 5.00
C PHE A 8 0.77 6.87 4.32
N LEU A 9 0.93 6.67 2.99
CA LEU A 9 0.14 5.70 2.24
C LEU A 9 0.41 4.25 2.67
N ILE A 10 1.65 3.91 2.98
CA ILE A 10 2.02 2.59 3.50
C ILE A 10 1.35 2.34 4.86
N LEU A 11 1.39 3.33 5.75
CA LEU A 11 0.73 3.24 7.05
C LEU A 11 -0.78 3.06 6.90
N LEU A 12 -1.41 3.85 6.03
CA LEU A 12 -2.84 3.70 5.72
C LEU A 12 -3.15 2.31 5.16
N ALA A 13 -2.39 1.85 4.18
CA ALA A 13 -2.60 0.54 3.55
C ALA A 13 -2.49 -0.61 4.57
N GLY A 14 -1.48 -0.57 5.43
CA GLY A 14 -1.31 -1.55 6.51
C GLY A 14 -2.44 -1.50 7.53
N SER A 15 -2.86 -0.30 7.95
CA SER A 15 -3.95 -0.12 8.90
C SER A 15 -5.29 -0.60 8.35
N PHE A 16 -5.63 -0.24 7.11
CA PHE A 16 -6.85 -0.72 6.45
C PHE A 16 -6.81 -2.23 6.19
N GLY A 17 -5.67 -2.76 5.75
CA GLY A 17 -5.49 -4.20 5.55
C GLY A 17 -5.71 -4.99 6.85
N ASN A 18 -5.14 -4.51 7.95
CA ASN A 18 -5.33 -5.12 9.28
C ASN A 18 -6.76 -4.97 9.79
N ALA A 19 -7.41 -3.81 9.58
CA ALA A 19 -8.81 -3.62 9.96
C ALA A 19 -9.75 -4.56 9.20
N LEU A 20 -9.55 -4.73 7.91
CA LEU A 20 -10.30 -5.69 7.08
C LEU A 20 -10.05 -7.13 7.54
N ASN A 21 -8.80 -7.48 7.86
CA ASN A 21 -8.47 -8.79 8.37
C ASN A 21 -9.14 -9.07 9.72
N ALA A 22 -9.11 -8.10 10.63
CA ALA A 22 -9.77 -8.21 11.93
C ALA A 22 -11.29 -8.37 11.81
N TRP A 23 -11.90 -7.71 10.83
CA TRP A 23 -13.34 -7.86 10.54
C TRP A 23 -13.68 -9.22 9.92
N TYR A 24 -12.80 -9.73 9.06
CA TYR A 24 -13.00 -11.02 8.36
C TYR A 24 -12.80 -12.23 9.28
N ARG A 25 -11.89 -12.13 10.24
CA ARG A 25 -11.50 -13.24 11.12
C ARG A 25 -12.41 -13.36 12.34
N PRO A 26 -12.60 -14.60 12.88
CA PRO A 26 -13.34 -14.79 14.12
C PRO A 26 -12.63 -14.10 15.29
N ALA A 27 -13.41 -13.76 16.32
CA ALA A 27 -12.89 -13.16 17.54
C ALA A 27 -11.80 -14.04 18.19
N GLY A 28 -10.70 -13.40 18.59
CA GLY A 28 -9.55 -14.08 19.19
C GLY A 28 -8.42 -14.47 18.23
N HIS A 29 -8.58 -14.21 16.92
CA HIS A 29 -7.48 -14.36 15.97
C HIS A 29 -6.41 -13.29 16.19
N ILE A 30 -5.17 -13.73 16.41
CA ILE A 30 -4.03 -12.82 16.58
C ILE A 30 -3.20 -12.87 15.28
N SER A 31 -3.14 -11.77 14.59
CA SER A 31 -2.26 -11.58 13.43
C SER A 31 -1.05 -10.76 13.86
N LEU A 32 0.14 -11.34 13.76
CA LEU A 32 1.39 -10.71 14.16
C LEU A 32 2.27 -10.49 12.94
N GLY A 33 2.80 -9.29 12.84
CA GLY A 33 3.86 -8.98 11.89
C GLY A 33 3.60 -7.75 11.02
N PHE A 34 4.69 -7.24 10.47
CA PHE A 34 4.71 -6.10 9.56
C PHE A 34 4.34 -6.48 8.11
N SER A 35 4.09 -7.76 7.85
CA SER A 35 3.87 -8.31 6.52
C SER A 35 2.68 -7.68 5.78
N THR A 36 1.59 -7.39 6.46
CA THR A 36 0.43 -6.68 5.89
C THR A 36 0.85 -5.33 5.29
N ALA A 37 1.70 -4.57 5.99
CA ALA A 37 2.21 -3.29 5.50
C ALA A 37 3.21 -3.47 4.35
N LEU A 38 4.01 -4.55 4.33
CA LEU A 38 4.89 -4.87 3.20
C LEU A 38 4.09 -5.17 1.93
N PHE A 39 3.07 -6.02 2.01
CA PHE A 39 2.16 -6.25 0.88
C PHE A 39 1.38 -4.98 0.52
N GLY A 40 0.99 -4.18 1.52
CA GLY A 40 0.43 -2.84 1.31
C GLY A 40 1.36 -1.93 0.52
N THR A 41 2.67 -1.98 0.77
CA THR A 41 3.67 -1.20 0.02
C THR A 41 3.70 -1.59 -1.46
N VAL A 42 3.71 -2.90 -1.75
CA VAL A 42 3.64 -3.40 -3.13
C VAL A 42 2.35 -2.93 -3.80
N GLY A 43 1.22 -3.02 -3.09
CA GLY A 43 -0.07 -2.51 -3.54
C GLY A 43 -0.03 -1.02 -3.85
N VAL A 44 0.48 -0.19 -2.93
CA VAL A 44 0.61 1.28 -3.11
C VAL A 44 1.43 1.61 -4.35
N LEU A 45 2.59 0.99 -4.52
CA LEU A 45 3.44 1.24 -5.70
C LEU A 45 2.74 0.81 -6.99
N SER A 46 2.11 -0.36 -6.99
CA SER A 46 1.40 -0.89 -8.15
C SER A 46 0.24 0.01 -8.55
N GLY A 47 -0.62 0.38 -7.61
CA GLY A 47 -1.78 1.24 -7.84
C GLY A 47 -1.39 2.64 -8.26
N PHE A 48 -0.39 3.23 -7.60
CA PHE A 48 0.13 4.55 -7.93
C PHE A 48 0.66 4.60 -9.38
N MET A 49 1.52 3.65 -9.76
CA MET A 49 2.08 3.59 -11.11
C MET A 49 1.01 3.29 -12.15
N ALA A 50 0.09 2.36 -11.88
CA ALA A 50 -0.96 2.00 -12.81
C ALA A 50 -1.85 3.21 -13.10
N LEU A 51 -2.36 3.90 -12.07
CA LEU A 51 -3.30 5.00 -12.28
C LEU A 51 -2.61 6.33 -12.60
N GLN A 52 -1.39 6.58 -12.19
CA GLN A 52 -0.63 7.76 -12.65
C GLN A 52 -0.39 7.71 -14.17
N GLY A 53 -0.09 6.53 -14.72
CA GLY A 53 0.13 6.34 -16.16
C GLY A 53 -1.15 6.24 -17.01
N TRP A 54 -2.29 5.96 -16.40
CA TRP A 54 -3.55 5.75 -17.11
C TRP A 54 -4.11 7.07 -17.65
N GLY A 55 -4.31 7.16 -18.97
CA GLY A 55 -4.94 8.34 -19.59
C GLY A 55 -4.02 9.54 -19.78
N SER A 56 -2.73 9.38 -19.68
CA SER A 56 -1.77 10.36 -20.17
C SER A 56 -1.95 10.46 -21.68
N ARG A 57 -2.64 11.50 -22.13
CA ARG A 57 -2.94 11.77 -23.59
C ARG A 57 -1.70 12.13 -24.37
N THR A 58 -0.60 12.42 -23.75
CA THR A 58 0.69 12.49 -24.41
C THR A 58 1.08 11.07 -24.79
N GLN A 59 1.13 10.82 -26.07
CA GLN A 59 1.52 9.60 -26.76
C GLN A 59 3.01 9.23 -26.48
N SER A 60 3.50 9.62 -25.34
CA SER A 60 4.81 9.31 -24.83
C SER A 60 4.82 7.87 -24.31
N ASP A 61 5.75 7.06 -24.75
CA ASP A 61 5.97 5.68 -24.30
C ASP A 61 6.08 5.54 -22.77
N THR A 62 6.37 6.62 -22.07
CA THR A 62 6.47 6.70 -20.62
C THR A 62 5.17 6.37 -19.88
N GLY A 63 4.00 6.77 -20.41
CA GLY A 63 2.70 6.47 -19.77
C GLY A 63 2.32 4.99 -19.88
N LYS A 64 2.57 4.39 -21.05
CA LYS A 64 2.36 2.94 -21.27
C LYS A 64 3.32 2.10 -20.42
N LEU A 65 4.56 2.55 -20.28
CA LEU A 65 5.56 1.88 -19.46
C LEU A 65 5.22 1.93 -17.97
N SER A 66 4.67 3.05 -17.48
CA SER A 66 4.26 3.20 -16.08
C SER A 66 3.13 2.22 -15.72
N TRP A 67 2.10 2.10 -16.56
CA TRP A 67 0.99 1.17 -16.36
C TRP A 67 1.46 -0.30 -16.36
N ARG A 68 2.30 -0.69 -17.32
CA ARG A 68 2.89 -2.03 -17.37
C ARG A 68 3.71 -2.35 -16.12
N ARG A 69 4.50 -1.40 -15.62
CA ARG A 69 5.28 -1.56 -14.38
C ARG A 69 4.36 -1.76 -13.18
N GLY A 70 3.25 -1.01 -13.08
CA GLY A 70 2.27 -1.20 -12.02
C GLY A 70 1.68 -2.62 -12.03
N ILE A 71 1.30 -3.13 -13.20
CA ILE A 71 0.79 -4.50 -13.33
C ILE A 71 1.86 -5.55 -12.99
N LEU A 72 3.09 -5.36 -13.44
CA LEU A 72 4.18 -6.28 -13.13
C LEU A 72 4.45 -6.36 -11.62
N LEU A 73 4.43 -5.21 -10.93
CA LEU A 73 4.57 -5.18 -9.47
C LEU A 73 3.41 -5.89 -8.78
N LEU A 74 2.18 -5.67 -9.26
CA LEU A 74 1.01 -6.35 -8.70
C LEU A 74 1.10 -7.87 -8.93
N ALA A 75 1.48 -8.30 -10.12
CA ALA A 75 1.68 -9.71 -10.44
C ALA A 75 2.79 -10.34 -9.60
N ALA A 76 3.91 -9.63 -9.41
CA ALA A 76 5.00 -10.10 -8.53
C ALA A 76 4.53 -10.22 -7.07
N GLY A 77 3.81 -9.22 -6.55
CA GLY A 77 3.23 -9.27 -5.19
C GLY A 77 2.25 -10.43 -5.02
N THR A 78 1.40 -10.67 -6.02
CA THR A 78 0.46 -11.81 -6.03
C THR A 78 1.21 -13.13 -6.13
N GLY A 79 2.29 -13.20 -6.91
CA GLY A 79 3.14 -14.38 -7.01
C GLY A 79 3.83 -14.73 -5.68
N ILE A 80 4.36 -13.73 -4.99
CA ILE A 80 4.93 -13.90 -3.64
C ILE A 80 3.86 -14.38 -2.67
N LEU A 81 2.65 -13.80 -2.73
CA LEU A 81 1.53 -14.22 -1.91
C LEU A 81 1.17 -15.69 -2.15
N ALA A 82 1.14 -16.13 -3.42
CA ALA A 82 0.87 -17.52 -3.78
C ALA A 82 1.97 -18.46 -3.28
N MET A 83 3.25 -18.05 -3.35
CA MET A 83 4.37 -18.85 -2.82
C MET A 83 4.30 -19.02 -1.31
N LEU A 84 3.97 -17.97 -0.56
CA LEU A 84 3.76 -18.05 0.89
C LEU A 84 2.58 -18.94 1.25
N GLY A 85 1.64 -19.19 0.30
CA GLY A 85 0.51 -20.09 0.42
C GLY A 85 0.86 -21.56 0.59
N THR A 86 2.10 -21.95 0.32
CA THR A 86 2.55 -23.33 0.39
C THR A 86 3.28 -23.68 1.70
N GLU A 87 3.55 -22.69 2.57
CA GLU A 87 4.45 -22.87 3.74
C GLU A 87 3.75 -23.11 5.10
N GLY A 88 2.44 -23.46 5.13
CA GLY A 88 1.78 -24.01 6.31
C GLY A 88 0.92 -23.05 7.14
N ASP A 89 0.32 -23.56 8.22
CA ASP A 89 -0.77 -22.98 9.01
C ASP A 89 -0.49 -21.66 9.75
N LYS A 90 0.74 -21.14 9.69
CA LYS A 90 1.15 -19.97 10.47
C LYS A 90 1.09 -18.64 9.68
N THR A 91 0.85 -18.70 8.37
CA THR A 91 0.85 -17.49 7.52
C THR A 91 -0.56 -16.95 7.36
N ASP A 92 -0.78 -15.69 7.77
CA ASP A 92 -2.07 -15.03 7.61
C ASP A 92 -2.24 -14.45 6.19
N TYR A 93 -2.64 -15.33 5.24
CA TYR A 93 -2.87 -14.94 3.83
C TYR A 93 -3.90 -13.84 3.68
N ALA A 94 -4.94 -13.86 4.50
CA ALA A 94 -5.99 -12.87 4.42
C ALA A 94 -5.43 -11.48 4.74
N ALA A 95 -4.58 -11.36 5.77
CA ALA A 95 -3.91 -10.12 6.11
C ALA A 95 -3.03 -9.62 4.96
N HIS A 96 -2.27 -10.50 4.30
CA HIS A 96 -1.42 -10.15 3.16
C HIS A 96 -2.24 -9.68 1.95
N LEU A 97 -3.31 -10.41 1.63
CA LEU A 97 -4.21 -10.07 0.54
C LEU A 97 -4.92 -8.73 0.81
N PHE A 98 -5.44 -8.52 2.01
CA PHE A 98 -6.07 -7.25 2.38
C PHE A 98 -5.08 -6.10 2.38
N GLY A 99 -3.82 -6.33 2.80
CA GLY A 99 -2.74 -5.35 2.67
C GLY A 99 -2.50 -4.95 1.22
N LEU A 100 -2.33 -5.93 0.33
CA LEU A 100 -2.09 -5.72 -1.10
C LEU A 100 -3.25 -4.94 -1.76
N LEU A 101 -4.49 -5.36 -1.50
CA LEU A 101 -5.69 -4.72 -2.06
C LEU A 101 -5.89 -3.29 -1.53
N SER A 102 -5.77 -3.10 -0.22
CA SER A 102 -5.86 -1.78 0.40
C SER A 102 -4.79 -0.85 -0.14
N GLY A 103 -3.56 -1.34 -0.27
CA GLY A 103 -2.46 -0.60 -0.86
C GLY A 103 -2.72 -0.22 -2.31
N PHE A 104 -3.25 -1.13 -3.13
CA PHE A 104 -3.56 -0.87 -4.53
C PHE A 104 -4.63 0.24 -4.68
N ILE A 105 -5.68 0.20 -3.85
CA ILE A 105 -6.75 1.21 -3.86
C ILE A 105 -6.19 2.58 -3.43
N VAL A 106 -5.51 2.63 -2.29
CA VAL A 106 -4.97 3.89 -1.72
C VAL A 106 -3.89 4.48 -2.62
N GLY A 107 -2.97 3.64 -3.12
CA GLY A 107 -1.94 4.05 -4.07
C GLY A 107 -2.51 4.52 -5.39
N GLY A 108 -3.54 3.83 -5.90
CA GLY A 108 -4.26 4.21 -7.11
C GLY A 108 -4.94 5.58 -6.98
N ALA A 109 -5.65 5.81 -5.88
CA ALA A 109 -6.26 7.11 -5.59
C ALA A 109 -5.20 8.23 -5.55
N ALA A 110 -4.09 8.01 -4.85
CA ALA A 110 -2.99 8.96 -4.81
C ALA A 110 -2.36 9.20 -6.19
N GLY A 111 -2.17 8.16 -6.99
CA GLY A 111 -1.67 8.25 -8.37
C GLY A 111 -2.61 9.06 -9.26
N TRP A 112 -3.92 8.86 -9.13
CA TRP A 112 -4.92 9.59 -9.87
C TRP A 112 -4.98 11.08 -9.49
N ILE A 113 -4.91 11.39 -8.19
CA ILE A 113 -4.86 12.77 -7.69
C ILE A 113 -3.57 13.47 -8.15
N SER A 114 -2.43 12.78 -8.05
CA SER A 114 -1.12 13.33 -8.42
C SER A 114 -0.96 13.66 -9.91
N ARG A 115 -1.89 13.23 -10.76
CA ARG A 115 -1.96 13.69 -12.17
C ARG A 115 -2.35 15.15 -12.29
N ARG A 116 -3.16 15.64 -11.36
CA ARG A 116 -3.70 17.00 -11.40
C ARG A 116 -2.82 17.96 -10.60
N THR A 117 -2.35 17.51 -9.46
CA THR A 117 -1.56 18.32 -8.53
C THR A 117 -0.50 17.46 -7.84
N ALA A 118 0.76 17.77 -8.05
CA ALA A 118 1.83 17.19 -7.26
C ALA A 118 1.78 17.78 -5.84
N PRO A 119 1.92 16.95 -4.78
CA PRO A 119 1.97 17.46 -3.41
C PRO A 119 3.14 18.43 -3.25
N SER A 120 2.88 19.58 -2.63
CA SER A 120 3.94 20.53 -2.33
C SER A 120 4.94 19.93 -1.34
N PRO A 121 6.20 20.41 -1.29
CA PRO A 121 7.19 19.94 -0.31
C PRO A 121 6.66 20.02 1.13
N VAL A 122 5.90 21.07 1.45
CA VAL A 122 5.31 21.26 2.78
C VAL A 122 4.31 20.15 3.10
N ILE A 123 3.38 19.88 2.19
CA ILE A 123 2.39 18.79 2.36
C ILE A 123 3.11 17.45 2.52
N ASN A 124 4.13 17.19 1.70
CA ASN A 124 4.88 15.95 1.80
C ASN A 124 5.59 15.79 3.15
N THR A 125 6.19 16.87 3.68
CA THR A 125 6.80 16.86 5.01
C THR A 125 5.77 16.64 6.11
N LEU A 126 4.63 17.33 6.06
CA LEU A 126 3.55 17.17 7.04
C LEU A 126 3.00 15.74 7.06
N LEU A 127 2.81 15.12 5.90
CA LEU A 127 2.38 13.72 5.81
C LEU A 127 3.41 12.76 6.41
N GLY A 128 4.70 12.99 6.18
CA GLY A 128 5.76 12.20 6.78
C GLY A 128 5.82 12.34 8.31
N LEU A 129 5.71 13.56 8.82
CA LEU A 129 5.66 13.82 10.26
C LEU A 129 4.40 13.22 10.91
N SER A 130 3.26 13.30 10.23
CA SER A 130 2.01 12.68 10.69
C SER A 130 2.14 11.16 10.77
N ALA A 131 2.73 10.52 9.75
CA ALA A 131 2.96 9.09 9.77
C ALA A 131 3.88 8.67 10.93
N ALA A 132 5.00 9.38 11.13
CA ALA A 132 5.91 9.12 12.24
C ALA A 132 5.24 9.35 13.60
N GLY A 133 4.49 10.44 13.74
CA GLY A 133 3.75 10.77 14.97
C GLY A 133 2.71 9.72 15.32
N LEU A 134 1.96 9.21 14.33
CA LEU A 134 0.99 8.12 14.54
C LEU A 134 1.67 6.83 15.00
N VAL A 135 2.80 6.46 14.41
CA VAL A 135 3.56 5.27 14.84
C VAL A 135 4.00 5.43 16.30
N VAL A 136 4.58 6.58 16.66
CA VAL A 136 5.02 6.85 18.04
C VAL A 136 3.84 6.84 19.02
N LEU A 137 2.71 7.45 18.64
CA LEU A 137 1.50 7.45 19.45
C LEU A 137 0.98 6.04 19.68
N CYS A 138 0.82 5.25 18.62
CA CYS A 138 0.37 3.86 18.73
C CYS A 138 1.31 3.03 19.61
N TRP A 139 2.63 3.24 19.46
CA TRP A 139 3.62 2.57 20.31
C TRP A 139 3.47 2.95 21.78
N ARG A 140 3.26 4.23 22.08
CA ARG A 140 3.04 4.72 23.44
C ARG A 140 1.75 4.21 24.10
N LEU A 141 0.71 4.00 23.30
CA LEU A 141 -0.58 3.47 23.77
C LEU A 141 -0.56 1.95 23.95
N ALA A 142 0.38 1.26 23.34
CA ALA A 142 0.54 -0.19 23.44
C ALA A 142 1.42 -0.64 24.62
N LEU A 143 2.17 0.27 25.23
CA LEU A 143 3.01 0.05 26.42
C LEU A 143 2.29 0.44 27.71
#